data_c30db44d911434a1c8ca1cef56d17670
#
_entry.id   c30db44d911434a1c8ca1cef56d17670
#
_cell.length_a   1.000
_cell.length_b   1.000
_cell.length_c   1.000
_cell.angle_alpha   90.00
_cell.angle_beta   90.00
_cell.angle_gamma   90.00
#
_symmetry.space_group_name_H-M   'P 1'
#
loop_
_entity.id
_entity.type
_entity.pdbx_description
1 polymer ?
#
loop_
_entity_poly.entity_id
_entity_poly.type
_entity_poly.pdbx_seq_one_letter_code
_entity_poly.pdbx_strand_id
1 'polypeptide(L)'
;MMANNKFIVMCTVSLTVLFSIATVSAFVEELDDTFKDTRKPDEIWLIGFYAPWCTYCKQLDPVWYEIGAELKNIGSPVNVGKVDADIHTSFAKEFRVTDYPAIKLLKDDLKYTYRGPRTKDGILEFADRVSGPLVRSLPSQQVFQNVMSRHGVLFVYVGGPSDLKEKYISVAKEMIVHTYFFSAARNILPKTVTLEDYPAVAVFKDGTYFLYDEQQDGDLTSWINRERFLNYLPIDSYTLYAMGDTDKLVVLAVVEEKTPTKESIHYKTMVKRVATEYKDFYSREFQFGHMDGNEYINGLIMEEVSMPFIIVLNMSNDGYFLPPNKVETKDQLLKFIDGVLKGRIKSQGGNGFYQRFIRMAFNTKTTLTIIFTKAPLLGIFLVFVFGFVGSTFCYVLYKTCHIVRSGMKDEEPITGEREEPNQVKGPGRDKKTKKKNPAEKKAD
;
A
#
# COMPACT_ATOMS: atom_id res chain seq x y z
N MET A 1 -58.01 -21.40 18.82
CA MET A 1 -57.71 -19.94 18.72
C MET A 1 -56.26 -19.60 18.94
N MET A 2 -55.46 -20.35 19.72
CA MET A 2 -54.00 -20.05 19.94
C MET A 2 -53.05 -20.43 18.79
N ALA A 3 -53.41 -21.38 17.92
CA ALA A 3 -52.56 -21.79 16.80
C ALA A 3 -52.49 -20.76 15.65
N ASN A 4 -53.61 -20.05 15.40
CA ASN A 4 -53.73 -19.05 14.36
C ASN A 4 -52.86 -17.78 14.66
N ASN A 5 -52.76 -17.39 15.94
CA ASN A 5 -51.96 -16.23 16.33
C ASN A 5 -50.44 -16.46 16.15
N LYS A 6 -49.94 -17.67 16.44
CA LYS A 6 -48.50 -17.97 16.24
C LYS A 6 -48.13 -18.00 14.75
N PHE A 7 -49.03 -18.47 13.89
CA PHE A 7 -48.79 -18.48 12.45
C PHE A 7 -48.78 -17.07 11.86
N ILE A 8 -49.70 -16.20 12.29
CA ILE A 8 -49.74 -14.79 11.87
C ILE A 8 -48.51 -14.04 12.35
N VAL A 9 -48.04 -14.22 13.59
CA VAL A 9 -46.83 -13.61 14.11
C VAL A 9 -45.61 -14.09 13.36
N MET A 10 -45.52 -15.39 13.04
CA MET A 10 -44.39 -15.95 12.28
C MET A 10 -44.36 -15.42 10.83
N CYS A 11 -45.50 -15.28 10.18
CA CYS A 11 -45.63 -14.70 8.85
C CYS A 11 -45.29 -13.19 8.85
N THR A 12 -45.71 -12.44 9.86
CA THR A 12 -45.38 -11.00 9.95
C THR A 12 -43.90 -10.78 10.25
N VAL A 13 -43.27 -11.56 11.11
CA VAL A 13 -41.82 -11.50 11.37
C VAL A 13 -41.03 -11.90 10.15
N SER A 14 -41.45 -12.95 9.43
CA SER A 14 -40.82 -13.35 8.17
C SER A 14 -40.95 -12.27 7.08
N LEU A 15 -42.11 -11.62 6.98
CA LEU A 15 -42.38 -10.56 6.02
C LEU A 15 -41.58 -9.28 6.34
N THR A 16 -41.42 -8.93 7.63
CA THR A 16 -40.61 -7.78 8.06
C THR A 16 -39.11 -8.01 7.83
N VAL A 17 -38.64 -9.24 8.07
CA VAL A 17 -37.25 -9.61 7.80
C VAL A 17 -36.94 -9.59 6.28
N LEU A 18 -37.85 -10.14 5.46
CA LEU A 18 -37.73 -10.08 3.99
C LEU A 18 -37.80 -8.65 3.47
N PHE A 19 -38.64 -7.79 4.04
CA PHE A 19 -38.74 -6.38 3.66
C PHE A 19 -37.48 -5.59 4.08
N SER A 20 -36.91 -5.89 5.25
CA SER A 20 -35.63 -5.30 5.70
C SER A 20 -34.45 -5.72 4.83
N ILE A 21 -34.40 -6.97 4.38
CA ILE A 21 -33.38 -7.46 3.47
C ILE A 21 -33.52 -6.80 2.08
N ALA A 22 -34.75 -6.65 1.59
CA ALA A 22 -35.02 -5.99 0.30
C ALA A 22 -34.66 -4.50 0.30
N THR A 23 -34.82 -3.80 1.46
CA THR A 23 -34.44 -2.38 1.58
C THR A 23 -32.92 -2.17 1.69
N VAL A 24 -32.18 -3.10 2.27
CA VAL A 24 -30.71 -3.04 2.34
C VAL A 24 -30.09 -3.21 0.94
N SER A 25 -30.70 -4.05 0.08
CA SER A 25 -30.26 -4.22 -1.31
C SER A 25 -30.49 -2.98 -2.21
N ALA A 26 -31.39 -2.06 -1.82
CA ALA A 26 -31.76 -0.89 -2.62
C ALA A 26 -30.72 0.25 -2.63
N PHE A 27 -29.67 0.18 -1.81
CA PHE A 27 -28.66 1.26 -1.69
C PHE A 27 -27.32 0.92 -2.35
N VAL A 28 -27.16 -0.27 -2.90
CA VAL A 28 -26.00 -0.72 -3.65
C VAL A 28 -26.47 -1.34 -4.96
N GLU A 29 -26.02 -0.80 -6.06
CA GLU A 29 -26.39 -1.25 -7.39
C GLU A 29 -25.37 -2.26 -7.93
N GLU A 30 -25.88 -3.36 -8.57
CA GLU A 30 -25.01 -4.22 -9.38
C GLU A 30 -24.79 -3.54 -10.73
N LEU A 31 -23.53 -3.27 -11.05
CA LEU A 31 -23.11 -2.59 -12.27
C LEU A 31 -22.56 -3.59 -13.28
N ASP A 32 -22.76 -3.30 -14.55
CA ASP A 32 -22.32 -4.10 -15.68
C ASP A 32 -21.59 -3.25 -16.75
N ASP A 33 -21.25 -3.86 -17.86
CA ASP A 33 -20.55 -3.21 -18.97
C ASP A 33 -21.37 -2.07 -19.63
N THR A 34 -22.69 -1.99 -19.40
CA THR A 34 -23.55 -0.91 -19.92
C THR A 34 -23.56 0.35 -19.05
N PHE A 35 -22.96 0.26 -17.85
CA PHE A 35 -22.92 1.37 -16.88
C PHE A 35 -22.41 2.68 -17.50
N LYS A 36 -21.40 2.60 -18.36
CA LYS A 36 -20.80 3.78 -18.98
C LYS A 36 -21.79 4.52 -19.87
N ASP A 37 -22.67 3.80 -20.55
CA ASP A 37 -23.64 4.36 -21.49
C ASP A 37 -24.90 4.86 -20.76
N THR A 38 -25.15 4.35 -19.56
CA THR A 38 -26.38 4.63 -18.77
C THR A 38 -26.19 5.71 -17.71
N ARG A 39 -24.96 5.86 -17.16
CA ARG A 39 -24.68 6.89 -16.13
C ARG A 39 -24.73 8.30 -16.71
N LYS A 40 -25.13 9.27 -15.88
CA LYS A 40 -24.99 10.70 -16.22
C LYS A 40 -23.58 11.20 -15.91
N PRO A 41 -23.06 12.16 -16.70
CA PRO A 41 -21.69 12.66 -16.52
C PRO A 41 -21.41 13.29 -15.15
N ASP A 42 -22.41 13.89 -14.51
CA ASP A 42 -22.35 14.56 -13.23
C ASP A 42 -22.55 13.64 -12.02
N GLU A 43 -22.86 12.37 -12.25
CA GLU A 43 -23.03 11.41 -11.17
C GLU A 43 -21.69 10.98 -10.59
N ILE A 44 -21.64 10.94 -9.25
CA ILE A 44 -20.49 10.46 -8.49
C ILE A 44 -20.78 9.03 -8.04
N TRP A 45 -19.85 8.11 -8.32
CA TRP A 45 -20.02 6.69 -8.02
C TRP A 45 -18.85 6.14 -7.19
N LEU A 46 -19.19 5.53 -6.07
CA LEU A 46 -18.28 4.68 -5.31
C LEU A 46 -18.50 3.23 -5.74
N ILE A 47 -17.48 2.63 -6.36
CA ILE A 47 -17.61 1.32 -7.03
C ILE A 47 -16.67 0.31 -6.38
N GLY A 48 -17.24 -0.81 -5.91
CA GLY A 48 -16.53 -1.97 -5.40
C GLY A 48 -16.35 -3.04 -6.47
N PHE A 49 -15.13 -3.37 -6.85
CA PHE A 49 -14.84 -4.48 -7.76
C PHE A 49 -14.50 -5.73 -6.95
N TYR A 50 -15.21 -6.82 -7.23
CA TYR A 50 -15.05 -8.08 -6.53
C TYR A 50 -14.94 -9.26 -7.47
N ALA A 51 -14.54 -10.42 -6.92
CA ALA A 51 -14.66 -11.71 -7.59
C ALA A 51 -15.34 -12.72 -6.64
N PRO A 52 -16.18 -13.66 -7.13
CA PRO A 52 -16.92 -14.60 -6.29
C PRO A 52 -16.06 -15.53 -5.42
N TRP A 53 -14.85 -15.83 -5.88
CA TRP A 53 -13.87 -16.67 -5.17
C TRP A 53 -13.05 -15.90 -4.12
N CYS A 54 -13.09 -14.57 -4.13
CA CYS A 54 -12.26 -13.72 -3.26
C CYS A 54 -12.80 -13.70 -1.82
N THR A 55 -12.04 -14.25 -0.88
CA THR A 55 -12.42 -14.29 0.54
C THR A 55 -12.53 -12.91 1.18
N TYR A 56 -11.60 -12.01 0.87
CA TYR A 56 -11.63 -10.63 1.38
C TYR A 56 -12.81 -9.83 0.83
N CYS A 57 -13.25 -10.12 -0.40
CA CYS A 57 -14.46 -9.52 -0.97
C CYS A 57 -15.70 -9.92 -0.18
N LYS A 58 -15.81 -11.21 0.19
CA LYS A 58 -16.92 -11.71 1.02
C LYS A 58 -16.94 -11.07 2.43
N GLN A 59 -15.77 -10.76 2.98
CA GLN A 59 -15.66 -10.06 4.26
C GLN A 59 -16.08 -8.58 4.14
N LEU A 60 -15.79 -7.94 3.02
CA LEU A 60 -16.15 -6.54 2.75
C LEU A 60 -17.63 -6.38 2.40
N ASP A 61 -18.27 -7.38 1.81
CA ASP A 61 -19.64 -7.27 1.27
C ASP A 61 -20.67 -6.72 2.31
N PRO A 62 -20.78 -7.21 3.56
CA PRO A 62 -21.68 -6.61 4.54
C PRO A 62 -21.36 -5.15 4.84
N VAL A 63 -20.07 -4.79 4.95
CA VAL A 63 -19.62 -3.41 5.17
C VAL A 63 -19.99 -2.52 3.99
N TRP A 64 -19.95 -3.07 2.77
CA TRP A 64 -20.29 -2.34 1.55
C TRP A 64 -21.76 -1.91 1.52
N TYR A 65 -22.67 -2.79 1.94
CA TYR A 65 -24.09 -2.44 2.07
C TYR A 65 -24.35 -1.43 3.19
N GLU A 66 -23.62 -1.51 4.31
CA GLU A 66 -23.71 -0.48 5.35
C GLU A 66 -23.26 0.89 4.86
N ILE A 67 -22.21 0.95 4.03
CA ILE A 67 -21.72 2.19 3.39
C ILE A 67 -22.81 2.76 2.48
N GLY A 68 -23.42 1.94 1.61
CA GLY A 68 -24.51 2.37 0.74
C GLY A 68 -25.69 2.96 1.51
N ALA A 69 -26.10 2.28 2.59
CA ALA A 69 -27.17 2.76 3.46
C ALA A 69 -26.80 4.09 4.15
N GLU A 70 -25.58 4.21 4.67
CA GLU A 70 -25.12 5.42 5.37
C GLU A 70 -25.08 6.63 4.43
N LEU A 71 -24.44 6.49 3.24
CA LEU A 71 -24.37 7.56 2.25
C LEU A 71 -25.76 8.02 1.81
N LYS A 72 -26.70 7.11 1.66
CA LYS A 72 -28.10 7.45 1.35
C LYS A 72 -28.78 8.18 2.50
N ASN A 73 -28.61 7.70 3.73
CA ASN A 73 -29.24 8.29 4.92
C ASN A 73 -28.77 9.72 5.19
N ILE A 74 -27.50 10.02 4.96
CA ILE A 74 -26.96 11.39 5.13
C ILE A 74 -27.22 12.30 3.92
N GLY A 75 -27.91 11.80 2.88
CA GLY A 75 -28.18 12.56 1.66
C GLY A 75 -26.92 12.87 0.83
N SER A 76 -25.94 11.98 0.84
CA SER A 76 -24.72 12.12 0.03
C SER A 76 -25.04 12.10 -1.46
N PRO A 77 -24.34 12.89 -2.30
CA PRO A 77 -24.47 12.80 -3.76
C PRO A 77 -23.79 11.56 -4.35
N VAL A 78 -23.16 10.71 -3.54
CA VAL A 78 -22.41 9.56 -3.97
C VAL A 78 -23.32 8.33 -4.10
N ASN A 79 -23.45 7.81 -5.30
CA ASN A 79 -24.07 6.52 -5.58
C ASN A 79 -23.09 5.39 -5.25
N VAL A 80 -23.61 4.24 -4.83
CA VAL A 80 -22.78 3.09 -4.50
C VAL A 80 -23.13 1.92 -5.39
N GLY A 81 -22.10 1.36 -6.04
CA GLY A 81 -22.24 0.21 -6.91
C GLY A 81 -21.18 -0.85 -6.64
N LYS A 82 -21.43 -2.06 -7.13
CA LYS A 82 -20.45 -3.15 -7.14
C LYS A 82 -20.46 -3.89 -8.46
N VAL A 83 -19.32 -4.48 -8.81
CA VAL A 83 -19.07 -5.12 -10.11
C VAL A 83 -18.44 -6.47 -9.91
N ASP A 84 -19.01 -7.52 -10.49
CA ASP A 84 -18.32 -8.79 -10.66
C ASP A 84 -17.27 -8.65 -11.77
N ALA A 85 -16.01 -8.56 -11.36
CA ALA A 85 -14.91 -8.31 -12.30
C ALA A 85 -14.48 -9.56 -13.09
N ASP A 86 -14.92 -10.75 -12.69
CA ASP A 86 -14.74 -11.97 -13.47
C ASP A 86 -15.71 -12.04 -14.67
N ILE A 87 -16.92 -11.49 -14.49
CA ILE A 87 -17.93 -11.41 -15.54
C ILE A 87 -17.67 -10.17 -16.42
N HIS A 88 -17.51 -8.99 -15.79
CA HIS A 88 -17.38 -7.69 -16.47
C HIS A 88 -15.91 -7.27 -16.60
N THR A 89 -15.11 -8.10 -17.27
CA THR A 89 -13.65 -7.90 -17.39
C THR A 89 -13.26 -6.65 -18.16
N SER A 90 -14.08 -6.20 -19.11
CA SER A 90 -13.85 -4.97 -19.88
C SER A 90 -13.97 -3.74 -18.96
N PHE A 91 -14.98 -3.72 -18.12
CA PHE A 91 -15.21 -2.68 -17.13
C PHE A 91 -14.09 -2.64 -16.08
N ALA A 92 -13.68 -3.79 -15.54
CA ALA A 92 -12.57 -3.88 -14.61
C ALA A 92 -11.24 -3.38 -15.23
N LYS A 93 -10.94 -3.69 -16.48
CA LYS A 93 -9.77 -3.18 -17.21
C LYS A 93 -9.81 -1.67 -17.38
N GLU A 94 -10.96 -1.10 -17.72
CA GLU A 94 -11.13 0.35 -17.86
C GLU A 94 -10.79 1.09 -16.56
N PHE A 95 -11.16 0.51 -15.40
CA PHE A 95 -10.83 1.05 -14.08
C PHE A 95 -9.45 0.63 -13.57
N ARG A 96 -8.64 -0.06 -14.41
CA ARG A 96 -7.31 -0.56 -14.05
C ARG A 96 -7.31 -1.33 -12.74
N VAL A 97 -8.26 -2.27 -12.62
CA VAL A 97 -8.35 -3.17 -11.47
C VAL A 97 -7.29 -4.27 -11.63
N THR A 98 -6.43 -4.42 -10.63
CA THR A 98 -5.32 -5.38 -10.60
C THR A 98 -5.43 -6.39 -9.46
N ASP A 99 -6.22 -6.07 -8.44
CA ASP A 99 -6.38 -6.84 -7.22
C ASP A 99 -7.82 -6.73 -6.67
N TYR A 100 -8.22 -7.64 -5.81
CA TYR A 100 -9.54 -7.69 -5.21
C TYR A 100 -9.50 -7.75 -3.68
N PRO A 101 -10.43 -7.04 -2.98
CA PRO A 101 -11.41 -6.09 -3.52
C PRO A 101 -10.76 -4.76 -3.90
N ALA A 102 -11.08 -4.23 -5.09
CA ALA A 102 -10.67 -2.89 -5.49
C ALA A 102 -11.81 -1.90 -5.28
N ILE A 103 -11.51 -0.74 -4.70
CA ILE A 103 -12.48 0.32 -4.43
C ILE A 103 -12.07 1.55 -5.22
N LYS A 104 -12.99 2.04 -6.05
CA LYS A 104 -12.78 3.21 -6.92
C LYS A 104 -13.90 4.22 -6.70
N LEU A 105 -13.56 5.51 -6.78
CA LEU A 105 -14.56 6.56 -6.88
C LEU A 105 -14.43 7.23 -8.24
N LEU A 106 -15.55 7.34 -8.95
CA LEU A 106 -15.66 7.99 -10.24
C LEU A 106 -16.34 9.35 -10.05
N LYS A 107 -15.69 10.44 -10.45
CA LYS A 107 -16.20 11.80 -10.43
C LYS A 107 -15.62 12.58 -11.61
N ASP A 108 -16.44 13.29 -12.37
CA ASP A 108 -16.01 14.11 -13.51
C ASP A 108 -15.09 13.32 -14.48
N ASP A 109 -15.40 12.05 -14.75
CA ASP A 109 -14.60 11.07 -15.53
C ASP A 109 -13.22 10.72 -14.94
N LEU A 110 -12.87 11.28 -13.78
CA LEU A 110 -11.67 10.92 -13.04
C LEU A 110 -11.93 9.71 -12.14
N LYS A 111 -10.98 8.77 -12.14
CA LYS A 111 -11.04 7.51 -11.40
C LYS A 111 -10.06 7.55 -10.25
N TYR A 112 -10.57 7.72 -9.04
CA TYR A 112 -9.80 7.77 -7.81
C TYR A 112 -9.73 6.38 -7.17
N THR A 113 -8.55 5.93 -6.78
CA THR A 113 -8.37 4.60 -6.15
C THR A 113 -8.26 4.75 -4.64
N TYR A 114 -9.07 4.01 -3.90
CA TYR A 114 -8.94 3.87 -2.46
C TYR A 114 -7.89 2.82 -2.09
N ARG A 115 -6.92 3.20 -1.27
CA ARG A 115 -5.85 2.32 -0.78
C ARG A 115 -5.76 2.24 0.74
N GLY A 116 -6.80 2.70 1.44
CA GLY A 116 -6.89 2.68 2.90
C GLY A 116 -7.46 1.39 3.48
N PRO A 117 -7.65 1.34 4.82
CA PRO A 117 -8.26 0.23 5.52
C PRO A 117 -9.66 -0.11 5.00
N ARG A 118 -9.99 -1.39 4.89
CA ARG A 118 -11.29 -1.86 4.38
C ARG A 118 -12.37 -1.76 5.45
N THR A 119 -12.43 -0.61 6.15
CA THR A 119 -13.41 -0.29 7.19
C THR A 119 -14.47 0.68 6.67
N LYS A 120 -15.65 0.64 7.28
CA LYS A 120 -16.75 1.56 6.95
C LYS A 120 -16.29 3.02 7.03
N ASP A 121 -15.69 3.41 8.15
CA ASP A 121 -15.31 4.80 8.40
C ASP A 121 -14.23 5.29 7.41
N GLY A 122 -13.22 4.47 7.12
CA GLY A 122 -12.16 4.82 6.18
C GLY A 122 -12.69 5.01 4.75
N ILE A 123 -13.63 4.17 4.31
CA ILE A 123 -14.23 4.27 2.98
C ILE A 123 -15.20 5.46 2.89
N LEU A 124 -16.01 5.72 3.94
CA LEU A 124 -16.90 6.87 4.01
C LEU A 124 -16.11 8.19 4.02
N GLU A 125 -15.02 8.25 4.77
CA GLU A 125 -14.14 9.42 4.80
C GLU A 125 -13.52 9.69 3.42
N PHE A 126 -13.06 8.65 2.73
CA PHE A 126 -12.57 8.77 1.35
C PHE A 126 -13.67 9.26 0.41
N ALA A 127 -14.86 8.70 0.49
CA ALA A 127 -15.99 9.12 -0.34
C ALA A 127 -16.36 10.58 -0.11
N ASP A 128 -16.46 11.05 1.15
CA ASP A 128 -16.71 12.46 1.48
C ASP A 128 -15.59 13.37 0.96
N ARG A 129 -14.34 12.97 1.17
CA ARG A 129 -13.18 13.77 0.77
C ARG A 129 -13.13 14.00 -0.73
N VAL A 130 -13.26 12.95 -1.52
CA VAL A 130 -13.11 12.99 -2.97
C VAL A 130 -14.35 13.53 -3.68
N SER A 131 -15.56 13.26 -3.16
CA SER A 131 -16.81 13.77 -3.75
C SER A 131 -16.98 15.29 -3.61
N GLY A 132 -16.40 15.85 -2.54
CA GLY A 132 -16.46 17.29 -2.27
C GLY A 132 -15.57 18.14 -3.18
N PRO A 133 -15.49 19.45 -2.92
CA PRO A 133 -14.57 20.35 -3.63
C PRO A 133 -13.11 20.04 -3.27
N LEU A 134 -12.19 20.24 -4.23
CA LEU A 134 -10.75 19.99 -4.05
C LEU A 134 -10.17 20.79 -2.86
N VAL A 135 -10.56 22.05 -2.73
CA VAL A 135 -10.16 22.92 -1.63
C VAL A 135 -11.43 23.46 -0.97
N ARG A 136 -11.66 23.10 0.27
CA ARG A 136 -12.85 23.50 1.05
C ARG A 136 -12.60 24.84 1.72
N SER A 137 -13.55 25.76 1.63
CA SER A 137 -13.45 27.06 2.30
C SER A 137 -13.78 26.96 3.79
N LEU A 138 -13.00 27.64 4.62
CA LEU A 138 -13.26 27.84 6.06
C LEU A 138 -13.75 29.28 6.27
N PRO A 139 -15.07 29.51 6.32
CA PRO A 139 -15.63 30.86 6.32
C PRO A 139 -15.59 31.54 7.69
N SER A 140 -15.38 30.80 8.78
CA SER A 140 -15.38 31.34 10.14
C SER A 140 -14.45 30.55 11.08
N GLN A 141 -14.03 31.20 12.16
CA GLN A 141 -13.23 30.55 13.21
C GLN A 141 -13.96 29.36 13.84
N GLN A 142 -15.29 29.43 13.97
CA GLN A 142 -16.09 28.31 14.49
C GLN A 142 -16.01 27.09 13.56
N VAL A 143 -16.12 27.30 12.23
CA VAL A 143 -15.97 26.23 11.24
C VAL A 143 -14.55 25.67 11.27
N PHE A 144 -13.53 26.52 11.36
CA PHE A 144 -12.15 26.08 11.52
C PHE A 144 -11.98 25.16 12.73
N GLN A 145 -12.48 25.55 13.90
CA GLN A 145 -12.41 24.74 15.13
C GLN A 145 -13.16 23.41 15.00
N ASN A 146 -14.35 23.42 14.38
CA ASN A 146 -15.12 22.19 14.13
C ASN A 146 -14.38 21.23 13.20
N VAL A 147 -13.73 21.74 12.15
CA VAL A 147 -12.94 20.93 11.22
C VAL A 147 -11.70 20.38 11.95
N MET A 148 -11.01 21.19 12.74
CA MET A 148 -9.87 20.76 13.56
C MET A 148 -10.23 19.66 14.55
N SER A 149 -11.43 19.68 15.11
CA SER A 149 -11.86 18.61 16.05
C SER A 149 -12.22 17.30 15.37
N ARG A 150 -12.52 17.33 14.06
CA ARG A 150 -12.88 16.14 13.27
C ARG A 150 -11.70 15.49 12.56
N HIS A 151 -10.73 16.31 12.13
CA HIS A 151 -9.60 15.85 11.35
C HIS A 151 -8.31 16.08 12.12
N GLY A 152 -7.50 15.06 12.24
CA GLY A 152 -6.21 15.12 12.96
C GLY A 152 -5.16 15.98 12.24
N VAL A 153 -5.28 16.12 10.91
CA VAL A 153 -4.35 16.89 10.06
C VAL A 153 -5.15 17.75 9.09
N LEU A 154 -4.85 19.04 9.06
CA LEU A 154 -5.44 20.01 8.14
C LEU A 154 -4.37 20.77 7.37
N PHE A 155 -4.41 20.73 6.05
CA PHE A 155 -3.67 21.62 5.19
C PHE A 155 -4.54 22.83 4.87
N VAL A 156 -4.04 24.04 5.13
CA VAL A 156 -4.79 25.28 4.94
C VAL A 156 -3.96 26.28 4.14
N TYR A 157 -4.46 26.65 2.97
CA TYR A 157 -3.95 27.79 2.23
C TYR A 157 -4.54 29.08 2.82
N VAL A 158 -3.68 30.05 3.10
CA VAL A 158 -4.06 31.33 3.65
C VAL A 158 -3.61 32.44 2.71
N GLY A 159 -4.55 33.07 2.02
CA GLY A 159 -4.20 34.10 1.05
C GLY A 159 -5.27 34.40 0.00
N GLY A 160 -4.98 35.34 -0.85
CA GLY A 160 -5.72 35.70 -2.07
C GLY A 160 -5.22 34.85 -3.27
N PRO A 161 -5.59 35.26 -4.50
CA PRO A 161 -5.03 34.69 -5.72
C PRO A 161 -3.49 34.87 -5.77
N SER A 162 -2.77 33.82 -6.11
CA SER A 162 -1.30 33.81 -6.19
C SER A 162 -0.80 32.54 -6.86
N ASP A 163 0.44 32.50 -7.31
CA ASP A 163 1.09 31.30 -7.87
C ASP A 163 1.11 30.16 -6.85
N LEU A 164 1.31 30.46 -5.57
CA LEU A 164 1.26 29.47 -4.50
C LEU A 164 -0.13 28.84 -4.37
N LYS A 165 -1.22 29.63 -4.62
CA LYS A 165 -2.58 29.09 -4.64
C LYS A 165 -2.78 28.10 -5.79
N GLU A 166 -2.28 28.41 -6.96
CA GLU A 166 -2.38 27.53 -8.12
C GLU A 166 -1.59 26.24 -7.91
N LYS A 167 -0.36 26.34 -7.39
CA LYS A 167 0.42 25.19 -6.95
C LYS A 167 -0.37 24.35 -5.93
N TYR A 168 -0.96 24.99 -4.91
CA TYR A 168 -1.74 24.30 -3.87
C TYR A 168 -2.97 23.58 -4.43
N ILE A 169 -3.70 24.16 -5.36
CA ILE A 169 -4.85 23.53 -6.04
C ILE A 169 -4.39 22.36 -6.90
N SER A 170 -3.27 22.48 -7.59
CA SER A 170 -2.69 21.37 -8.37
C SER A 170 -2.33 20.19 -7.49
N VAL A 171 -1.68 20.44 -6.36
CA VAL A 171 -1.34 19.40 -5.37
C VAL A 171 -2.60 18.80 -4.74
N ALA A 172 -3.61 19.63 -4.43
CA ALA A 172 -4.88 19.13 -3.93
C ALA A 172 -5.56 18.17 -4.91
N LYS A 173 -5.48 18.42 -6.22
CA LYS A 173 -6.03 17.52 -7.25
C LYS A 173 -5.35 16.15 -7.24
N GLU A 174 -4.06 16.09 -6.99
CA GLU A 174 -3.27 14.87 -6.92
C GLU A 174 -3.47 14.14 -5.58
N MET A 175 -3.45 14.89 -4.48
CA MET A 175 -3.37 14.35 -3.13
C MET A 175 -4.72 14.22 -2.41
N ILE A 176 -5.85 14.60 -3.05
CA ILE A 176 -7.19 14.52 -2.45
C ILE A 176 -7.58 13.11 -1.98
N VAL A 177 -7.00 12.07 -2.59
CA VAL A 177 -7.19 10.67 -2.17
C VAL A 177 -6.57 10.37 -0.79
N HIS A 178 -5.64 11.20 -0.32
CA HIS A 178 -4.87 10.99 0.90
C HIS A 178 -5.26 11.94 2.03
N THR A 179 -5.57 13.21 1.73
CA THR A 179 -5.80 14.23 2.76
C THR A 179 -6.78 15.29 2.29
N TYR A 180 -7.33 16.06 3.26
CA TYR A 180 -8.19 17.21 2.99
C TYR A 180 -7.39 18.49 2.76
N PHE A 181 -7.93 19.34 1.88
CA PHE A 181 -7.37 20.64 1.58
C PHE A 181 -8.37 21.73 1.90
N PHE A 182 -7.91 22.79 2.59
CA PHE A 182 -8.73 23.90 3.01
C PHE A 182 -8.12 25.23 2.58
N SER A 183 -8.96 26.27 2.55
CA SER A 183 -8.53 27.64 2.40
C SER A 183 -9.22 28.54 3.41
N ALA A 184 -8.51 29.51 3.94
CA ALA A 184 -9.02 30.47 4.92
C ALA A 184 -8.48 31.88 4.67
N ALA A 185 -9.23 32.88 5.13
CA ALA A 185 -8.67 34.22 5.31
C ALA A 185 -7.87 34.28 6.63
N ARG A 186 -6.89 35.18 6.71
CA ARG A 186 -6.00 35.32 7.87
C ARG A 186 -6.75 35.51 9.21
N ASN A 187 -7.84 36.24 9.19
CA ASN A 187 -8.65 36.57 10.37
C ASN A 187 -9.45 35.35 10.90
N ILE A 188 -9.51 34.26 10.15
CA ILE A 188 -10.20 33.01 10.53
C ILE A 188 -9.29 32.13 11.40
N LEU A 189 -7.98 32.25 11.24
CA LEU A 189 -7.02 31.47 11.99
C LEU A 189 -6.98 31.90 13.48
N PRO A 190 -6.62 31.00 14.40
CA PRO A 190 -6.38 31.33 15.79
C PRO A 190 -5.32 32.45 15.91
N LYS A 191 -5.47 33.32 16.90
CA LYS A 191 -4.52 34.42 17.15
C LYS A 191 -3.10 33.95 17.50
N THR A 192 -2.95 32.68 17.89
CA THR A 192 -1.67 32.04 18.16
C THR A 192 -0.88 31.70 16.91
N VAL A 193 -1.52 31.78 15.74
CA VAL A 193 -0.87 31.49 14.45
C VAL A 193 -0.24 32.78 13.92
N THR A 194 1.09 32.83 13.92
CA THR A 194 1.86 33.92 13.32
C THR A 194 2.28 33.52 11.91
N LEU A 195 1.93 34.32 10.92
CA LEU A 195 2.36 34.16 9.54
C LEU A 195 3.36 35.27 9.26
N GLU A 196 4.61 34.88 9.02
CA GLU A 196 5.68 35.81 8.65
C GLU A 196 5.50 36.25 7.20
N ASP A 197 5.19 35.31 6.33
CA ASP A 197 4.93 35.52 4.91
C ASP A 197 3.43 35.33 4.57
N TYR A 198 2.99 36.02 3.52
CA TYR A 198 1.63 35.98 3.01
C TYR A 198 1.63 36.16 1.49
N PRO A 199 1.08 35.24 0.69
CA PRO A 199 0.27 34.06 1.04
C PRO A 199 1.11 32.91 1.61
N ALA A 200 0.48 32.02 2.42
CA ALA A 200 1.12 30.90 3.08
C ALA A 200 0.32 29.60 2.98
N VAL A 201 1.00 28.47 3.10
CA VAL A 201 0.38 27.16 3.35
C VAL A 201 0.79 26.71 4.74
N ALA A 202 -0.19 26.33 5.54
CA ALA A 202 0.03 25.78 6.89
C ALA A 202 -0.55 24.37 7.00
N VAL A 203 0.12 23.51 7.77
CA VAL A 203 -0.45 22.25 8.26
C VAL A 203 -0.72 22.37 9.75
N PHE A 204 -1.94 22.04 10.16
CA PHE A 204 -2.34 21.96 11.58
C PHE A 204 -2.43 20.52 11.98
N LYS A 205 -1.64 20.10 12.96
CA LYS A 205 -1.63 18.74 13.51
C LYS A 205 -1.01 18.71 14.91
N ASP A 206 -1.31 17.70 15.70
CA ASP A 206 -0.73 17.49 17.03
C ASP A 206 -0.79 18.71 17.97
N GLY A 207 -1.88 19.50 17.86
CA GLY A 207 -2.09 20.70 18.66
C GLY A 207 -1.18 21.89 18.33
N THR A 208 -0.48 21.84 17.19
CA THR A 208 0.42 22.90 16.71
C THR A 208 0.21 23.13 15.21
N TYR A 209 1.03 23.97 14.60
CA TYR A 209 1.05 24.17 13.14
C TYR A 209 2.48 24.28 12.64
N PHE A 210 2.67 23.99 11.35
CA PHE A 210 3.92 24.17 10.61
C PHE A 210 3.60 24.94 9.33
N LEU A 211 4.50 25.85 8.95
CA LEU A 211 4.40 26.60 7.71
C LEU A 211 5.28 25.94 6.65
N TYR A 212 4.80 25.95 5.43
CA TYR A 212 5.59 25.55 4.28
C TYR A 212 6.58 26.63 3.89
N ASP A 213 7.83 26.26 3.74
CA ASP A 213 8.92 27.09 3.23
C ASP A 213 9.60 26.36 2.05
N GLU A 214 9.40 26.88 0.82
CA GLU A 214 9.94 26.23 -0.40
C GLU A 214 11.46 26.05 -0.36
N GLN A 215 12.20 26.93 0.34
CA GLN A 215 13.66 26.84 0.41
C GLN A 215 14.14 25.74 1.36
N GLN A 216 13.40 25.51 2.44
CA GLN A 216 13.75 24.49 3.45
C GLN A 216 13.09 23.14 3.18
N ASP A 217 11.86 23.15 2.69
CA ASP A 217 11.01 21.98 2.57
C ASP A 217 10.99 21.38 1.17
N GLY A 218 11.48 22.13 0.17
CA GLY A 218 11.46 21.73 -1.23
C GLY A 218 10.08 21.81 -1.87
N ASP A 219 9.73 20.85 -2.70
CA ASP A 219 8.45 20.84 -3.41
C ASP A 219 7.24 20.67 -2.47
N LEU A 220 6.18 21.43 -2.76
CA LEU A 220 4.94 21.43 -1.97
C LEU A 220 4.26 20.05 -1.89
N THR A 221 4.28 19.26 -2.97
CA THR A 221 3.70 17.91 -2.98
C THR A 221 4.45 17.00 -2.01
N SER A 222 5.76 17.03 -2.06
CA SER A 222 6.64 16.27 -1.17
C SER A 222 6.45 16.66 0.30
N TRP A 223 6.33 17.98 0.58
CA TRP A 223 6.08 18.47 1.93
C TRP A 223 4.70 18.02 2.45
N ILE A 224 3.63 18.15 1.65
CA ILE A 224 2.29 17.70 2.03
C ILE A 224 2.28 16.18 2.25
N ASN A 225 2.93 15.42 1.41
CA ASN A 225 3.04 13.97 1.57
C ASN A 225 3.75 13.59 2.88
N ARG A 226 4.81 14.31 3.22
CA ARG A 226 5.59 14.12 4.44
C ARG A 226 4.82 14.51 5.71
N GLU A 227 3.98 15.55 5.64
CA GLU A 227 3.28 16.11 6.79
C GLU A 227 1.83 15.60 6.98
N ARG A 228 1.31 14.76 6.07
CA ARG A 228 -0.08 14.26 6.12
C ARG A 228 -0.40 13.26 7.23
N PHE A 229 0.58 12.87 8.03
CA PHE A 229 0.39 11.98 9.18
C PHE A 229 0.60 12.72 10.50
N LEU A 230 -0.15 12.30 11.54
CA LEU A 230 0.13 12.70 12.92
C LEU A 230 1.52 12.22 13.33
N ASN A 231 2.17 12.90 14.26
CA ASN A 231 3.50 12.49 14.75
C ASN A 231 3.47 11.11 15.41
N TYR A 232 2.33 10.73 16.00
CA TYR A 232 2.09 9.40 16.55
C TYR A 232 0.69 8.90 16.21
N LEU A 233 0.58 7.69 15.66
CA LEU A 233 -0.71 7.08 15.30
C LEU A 233 -0.68 5.55 15.41
N PRO A 234 -1.86 4.89 15.51
CA PRO A 234 -1.97 3.46 15.24
C PRO A 234 -1.65 3.19 13.77
N ILE A 235 -0.83 2.18 13.53
CA ILE A 235 -0.33 1.82 12.21
C ILE A 235 -0.80 0.41 11.86
N ASP A 236 -1.55 0.28 10.79
CA ASP A 236 -1.85 -0.98 10.15
C ASP A 236 -1.01 -1.16 8.87
N SER A 237 -1.18 -2.27 8.19
CA SER A 237 -0.44 -2.56 6.95
C SER A 237 -0.70 -1.53 5.84
N TYR A 238 -1.91 -0.98 5.75
CA TYR A 238 -2.26 0.03 4.75
C TYR A 238 -1.61 1.38 5.06
N THR A 239 -1.69 1.80 6.33
CA THR A 239 -1.05 3.03 6.82
C THR A 239 0.47 2.94 6.69
N LEU A 240 1.06 1.80 7.05
CA LEU A 240 2.50 1.56 6.92
C LEU A 240 2.96 1.64 5.46
N TYR A 241 2.21 1.02 4.54
CA TYR A 241 2.49 1.12 3.12
C TYR A 241 2.42 2.56 2.62
N ALA A 242 1.39 3.32 3.04
CA ALA A 242 1.24 4.72 2.68
C ALA A 242 2.34 5.63 3.25
N MET A 243 2.99 5.24 4.35
CA MET A 243 4.16 5.93 4.91
C MET A 243 5.43 5.73 4.08
N GLY A 244 5.49 4.68 3.25
CA GLY A 244 6.62 4.43 2.35
C GLY A 244 6.92 5.58 1.38
N ASP A 245 5.89 6.35 1.04
CA ASP A 245 6.01 7.49 0.13
C ASP A 245 6.49 8.78 0.83
N THR A 246 6.71 8.76 2.17
CA THR A 246 7.06 9.97 2.94
C THR A 246 8.55 10.20 3.13
N ASP A 247 9.39 9.24 2.71
CA ASP A 247 10.84 9.19 2.96
C ASP A 247 11.24 9.16 4.44
N LYS A 248 10.28 9.12 5.38
CA LYS A 248 10.55 9.02 6.81
C LYS A 248 10.77 7.57 7.25
N LEU A 249 11.66 7.39 8.20
CA LEU A 249 11.79 6.12 8.92
C LEU A 249 10.64 5.97 9.93
N VAL A 250 10.10 4.76 10.06
CA VAL A 250 8.97 4.49 10.95
C VAL A 250 9.43 3.82 12.23
N VAL A 251 9.33 4.51 13.35
CA VAL A 251 9.59 3.96 14.71
C VAL A 251 8.32 3.31 15.22
N LEU A 252 8.35 2.00 15.36
CA LEU A 252 7.17 1.19 15.61
C LEU A 252 7.27 0.43 16.93
N ALA A 253 6.30 0.62 17.83
CA ALA A 253 6.05 -0.29 18.93
C ALA A 253 5.12 -1.40 18.46
N VAL A 254 5.63 -2.62 18.37
CA VAL A 254 4.82 -3.80 18.02
C VAL A 254 4.28 -4.40 19.33
N VAL A 255 2.97 -4.43 19.46
CA VAL A 255 2.28 -4.75 20.71
C VAL A 255 1.10 -5.67 20.45
N GLU A 256 0.53 -6.22 21.52
CA GLU A 256 -0.75 -6.92 21.47
C GLU A 256 -1.84 -6.01 22.06
N GLU A 257 -2.84 -5.67 21.21
CA GLU A 257 -3.94 -4.79 21.62
C GLU A 257 -5.18 -5.53 22.09
N LYS A 258 -5.40 -6.74 21.60
CA LYS A 258 -6.56 -7.56 21.99
C LYS A 258 -6.56 -7.93 23.48
N THR A 259 -5.36 -8.24 23.98
CA THR A 259 -5.12 -8.56 25.41
C THR A 259 -3.91 -7.77 25.90
N PRO A 260 -4.06 -6.44 26.11
CA PRO A 260 -2.92 -5.58 26.37
C PRO A 260 -2.23 -5.92 27.71
N THR A 261 -0.97 -6.27 27.64
CA THR A 261 -0.12 -6.47 28.80
C THR A 261 0.37 -5.13 29.33
N LYS A 262 0.82 -5.10 30.60
CA LYS A 262 1.46 -3.89 31.17
C LYS A 262 2.67 -3.44 30.36
N GLU A 263 3.41 -4.39 29.80
CA GLU A 263 4.56 -4.11 28.93
C GLU A 263 4.12 -3.49 27.60
N SER A 264 3.07 -4.02 26.94
CA SER A 264 2.51 -3.44 25.70
C SER A 264 2.08 -1.98 25.90
N ILE A 265 1.40 -1.69 27.01
CA ILE A 265 0.99 -0.31 27.36
C ILE A 265 2.22 0.57 27.59
N HIS A 266 3.25 0.05 28.29
CA HIS A 266 4.50 0.77 28.53
C HIS A 266 5.21 1.13 27.23
N TYR A 267 5.36 0.19 26.29
CA TYR A 267 6.01 0.42 25.01
C TYR A 267 5.25 1.45 24.15
N LYS A 268 3.92 1.33 24.04
CA LYS A 268 3.07 2.32 23.37
C LYS A 268 3.26 3.73 23.97
N THR A 269 3.21 3.82 25.30
CA THR A 269 3.35 5.10 26.01
C THR A 269 4.74 5.70 25.82
N MET A 270 5.78 4.88 25.86
CA MET A 270 7.16 5.30 25.67
C MET A 270 7.39 5.88 24.27
N VAL A 271 6.95 5.18 23.22
CA VAL A 271 7.08 5.66 21.83
C VAL A 271 6.25 6.93 21.61
N LYS A 272 5.00 6.97 22.12
CA LYS A 272 4.13 8.16 22.05
C LYS A 272 4.78 9.36 22.74
N ARG A 273 5.39 9.14 23.90
CA ARG A 273 6.06 10.19 24.66
C ARG A 273 7.27 10.76 23.92
N VAL A 274 8.10 9.91 23.28
CA VAL A 274 9.20 10.36 22.45
C VAL A 274 8.69 11.15 21.25
N ALA A 275 7.66 10.67 20.55
CA ALA A 275 7.05 11.37 19.43
C ALA A 275 6.50 12.76 19.78
N THR A 276 6.05 12.96 21.03
CA THR A 276 5.45 14.21 21.49
C THR A 276 6.49 15.17 22.08
N GLU A 277 7.34 14.67 23.02
CA GLU A 277 8.31 15.49 23.73
C GLU A 277 9.51 15.92 22.86
N TYR A 278 9.87 15.09 21.88
CA TYR A 278 11.02 15.31 21.00
C TYR A 278 10.64 15.55 19.55
N LYS A 279 9.41 16.03 19.30
CA LYS A 279 8.88 16.28 17.95
C LYS A 279 9.78 17.18 17.12
N ASP A 280 10.31 18.26 17.72
CA ASP A 280 11.12 19.26 17.03
C ASP A 280 12.47 18.69 16.53
N PHE A 281 12.95 17.61 17.14
CA PHE A 281 14.20 16.94 16.78
C PHE A 281 14.02 15.81 15.78
N TYR A 282 12.89 15.07 15.87
CA TYR A 282 12.74 13.81 15.12
C TYR A 282 11.63 13.81 14.08
N SER A 283 10.70 14.77 14.08
CA SER A 283 9.54 14.74 13.18
C SER A 283 9.88 14.87 11.70
N ARG A 284 11.06 15.39 11.36
CA ARG A 284 11.52 15.46 9.95
C ARG A 284 11.96 14.10 9.42
N GLU A 285 12.65 13.31 10.25
CA GLU A 285 13.30 12.06 9.83
C GLU A 285 12.48 10.82 10.21
N PHE A 286 11.63 10.93 11.23
CA PHE A 286 10.90 9.79 11.78
C PHE A 286 9.40 10.03 11.83
N GLN A 287 8.68 8.96 11.58
CA GLN A 287 7.27 8.78 11.88
C GLN A 287 7.17 7.79 13.05
N PHE A 288 6.26 8.04 14.00
CA PHE A 288 6.12 7.18 15.17
C PHE A 288 4.74 6.53 15.21
N GLY A 289 4.67 5.33 15.77
CA GLY A 289 3.39 4.67 15.97
C GLY A 289 3.47 3.34 16.71
N HIS A 290 2.35 2.65 16.75
CA HIS A 290 2.26 1.30 17.25
C HIS A 290 1.43 0.43 16.30
N MET A 291 1.72 -0.86 16.29
CA MET A 291 1.04 -1.87 15.48
C MET A 291 0.57 -3.01 16.36
N ASP A 292 -0.67 -3.48 16.12
CA ASP A 292 -1.21 -4.69 16.74
C ASP A 292 -0.73 -5.94 16.02
N GLY A 293 -0.10 -6.83 16.78
CA GLY A 293 0.40 -8.10 16.25
C GLY A 293 1.75 -8.00 15.54
N ASN A 294 2.40 -9.14 15.39
CA ASN A 294 3.74 -9.25 14.82
C ASN A 294 3.77 -9.93 13.44
N GLU A 295 2.62 -10.33 12.90
CA GLU A 295 2.54 -11.16 11.69
C GLU A 295 3.25 -10.52 10.49
N TYR A 296 2.97 -9.24 10.22
CA TYR A 296 3.63 -8.50 9.14
C TYR A 296 5.15 -8.40 9.39
N ILE A 297 5.52 -8.09 10.62
CA ILE A 297 6.93 -7.87 11.00
C ILE A 297 7.72 -9.18 10.94
N ASN A 298 7.14 -10.30 11.40
CA ASN A 298 7.76 -11.63 11.28
C ASN A 298 8.05 -11.98 9.81
N GLY A 299 7.14 -11.65 8.90
CA GLY A 299 7.34 -11.81 7.46
C GLY A 299 8.48 -10.94 6.91
N LEU A 300 8.63 -9.72 7.43
CA LEU A 300 9.68 -8.79 7.01
C LEU A 300 11.07 -9.19 7.54
N ILE A 301 11.14 -9.55 8.83
CA ILE A 301 12.38 -9.95 9.52
C ILE A 301 12.76 -11.40 9.17
N MET A 302 11.77 -12.22 8.77
CA MET A 302 11.87 -13.67 8.52
C MET A 302 12.23 -14.48 9.79
N GLU A 303 11.77 -13.97 10.93
CA GLU A 303 11.94 -14.59 12.25
C GLU A 303 10.71 -14.30 13.10
N GLU A 304 10.39 -15.20 14.02
CA GLU A 304 9.31 -14.99 14.97
C GLU A 304 9.80 -14.17 16.16
N VAL A 305 9.32 -12.91 16.24
CA VAL A 305 9.71 -11.99 17.31
C VAL A 305 8.64 -11.96 18.41
N SER A 306 9.07 -12.08 19.66
CA SER A 306 8.18 -11.99 20.82
C SER A 306 7.75 -10.55 21.06
N MET A 307 6.44 -10.34 21.28
CA MET A 307 5.88 -9.03 21.64
C MET A 307 5.95 -8.79 23.17
N PRO A 308 6.06 -7.51 23.62
CA PRO A 308 6.23 -6.30 22.80
C PRO A 308 7.70 -6.05 22.44
N PHE A 309 7.94 -5.39 21.31
CA PHE A 309 9.27 -4.94 20.92
C PHE A 309 9.23 -3.64 20.11
N ILE A 310 10.40 -3.04 19.87
CA ILE A 310 10.56 -1.83 19.06
C ILE A 310 11.41 -2.15 17.84
N ILE A 311 11.00 -1.60 16.70
CA ILE A 311 11.71 -1.68 15.44
C ILE A 311 11.65 -0.32 14.74
N VAL A 312 12.67 0.00 13.95
CA VAL A 312 12.63 1.12 13.01
C VAL A 312 12.61 0.55 11.60
N LEU A 313 11.65 0.99 10.79
CA LEU A 313 11.44 0.51 9.41
C LEU A 313 11.83 1.60 8.41
N ASN A 314 12.47 1.19 7.33
CA ASN A 314 12.63 1.99 6.12
C ASN A 314 11.73 1.37 5.02
N MET A 315 10.56 1.97 4.82
CA MET A 315 9.56 1.44 3.91
C MET A 315 9.92 1.63 2.42
N SER A 316 10.83 2.53 2.09
CA SER A 316 11.26 2.77 0.70
C SER A 316 12.09 1.61 0.13
N ASN A 317 12.75 0.83 0.98
CA ASN A 317 13.63 -0.27 0.56
C ASN A 317 13.41 -1.59 1.32
N ASP A 318 12.35 -1.72 2.13
CA ASP A 318 12.08 -2.85 3.04
C ASP A 318 13.24 -3.14 4.01
N GLY A 319 13.99 -2.10 4.35
CA GLY A 319 15.04 -2.18 5.35
C GLY A 319 14.48 -2.01 6.77
N TYR A 320 15.17 -2.57 7.74
CA TYR A 320 14.79 -2.40 9.14
C TYR A 320 16.01 -2.30 10.06
N PHE A 321 15.79 -1.74 11.23
CA PHE A 321 16.81 -1.61 12.27
C PHE A 321 16.26 -2.21 13.56
N LEU A 322 17.02 -3.10 14.16
CA LEU A 322 16.72 -3.69 15.46
C LEU A 322 17.62 -3.07 16.53
N PRO A 323 17.10 -2.81 17.73
CA PRO A 323 17.93 -2.37 18.84
C PRO A 323 18.87 -3.51 19.26
N PRO A 324 20.14 -3.22 19.60
CA PRO A 324 21.10 -4.25 19.99
C PRO A 324 20.74 -4.93 21.32
N ASN A 325 19.95 -4.28 22.16
CA ASN A 325 19.42 -4.80 23.42
C ASN A 325 17.96 -4.42 23.58
N LYS A 326 17.23 -5.12 24.44
CA LYS A 326 15.83 -4.79 24.77
C LYS A 326 15.72 -3.33 25.24
N VAL A 327 14.80 -2.60 24.64
CA VAL A 327 14.53 -1.20 24.95
C VAL A 327 13.45 -1.12 26.03
N GLU A 328 13.83 -0.80 27.25
CA GLU A 328 12.91 -0.75 28.39
C GLU A 328 12.66 0.69 28.88
N THR A 329 13.53 1.63 28.50
CA THR A 329 13.45 3.02 28.96
C THR A 329 13.46 4.00 27.78
N LYS A 330 12.91 5.20 28.05
CA LYS A 330 12.92 6.32 27.10
C LYS A 330 14.33 6.65 26.59
N ASP A 331 15.32 6.67 27.52
CA ASP A 331 16.69 7.02 27.16
C ASP A 331 17.36 5.96 26.27
N GLN A 332 17.01 4.68 26.46
CA GLN A 332 17.45 3.61 25.56
C GLN A 332 16.81 3.76 24.17
N LEU A 333 15.53 4.13 24.11
CA LEU A 333 14.85 4.41 22.84
C LEU A 333 15.51 5.58 22.11
N LEU A 334 15.79 6.70 22.82
CA LEU A 334 16.48 7.86 22.23
C LEU A 334 17.87 7.48 21.70
N LYS A 335 18.65 6.71 22.48
CA LYS A 335 19.97 6.21 22.03
C LYS A 335 19.85 5.32 20.78
N PHE A 336 18.81 4.50 20.70
CA PHE A 336 18.55 3.65 19.54
C PHE A 336 18.25 4.49 18.30
N ILE A 337 17.27 5.41 18.39
CA ILE A 337 16.86 6.31 17.30
C ILE A 337 18.04 7.16 16.83
N ASP A 338 18.79 7.75 17.75
CA ASP A 338 20.02 8.49 17.46
C ASP A 338 21.10 7.62 16.80
N GLY A 339 21.18 6.36 17.19
CA GLY A 339 22.08 5.39 16.57
C GLY A 339 21.73 5.09 15.12
N VAL A 340 20.43 5.00 14.82
CA VAL A 340 19.90 4.84 13.45
C VAL A 340 20.17 6.08 12.63
N LEU A 341 19.81 7.27 13.14
CA LEU A 341 19.98 8.56 12.46
C LEU A 341 21.44 8.83 12.10
N LYS A 342 22.37 8.53 13.02
CA LYS A 342 23.81 8.74 12.84
C LYS A 342 24.52 7.59 12.09
N GLY A 343 23.76 6.61 11.56
CA GLY A 343 24.30 5.46 10.82
C GLY A 343 25.16 4.49 11.66
N ARG A 344 25.10 4.58 13.01
CA ARG A 344 25.83 3.67 13.91
C ARG A 344 25.20 2.29 14.01
N ILE A 345 23.89 2.20 13.76
CA ILE A 345 23.15 0.94 13.69
C ILE A 345 22.92 0.65 12.20
N LYS A 346 23.38 -0.51 11.77
CA LYS A 346 23.27 -0.92 10.37
C LYS A 346 21.86 -1.38 10.04
N SER A 347 21.37 -0.96 8.88
CA SER A 347 20.14 -1.48 8.30
C SER A 347 20.29 -2.95 7.95
N GLN A 348 19.25 -3.72 8.24
CA GLN A 348 19.07 -5.12 7.87
C GLN A 348 17.94 -5.22 6.83
N GLY A 349 17.77 -6.39 6.22
CA GLY A 349 16.72 -6.59 5.22
C GLY A 349 17.05 -5.95 3.88
N GLY A 350 16.03 -5.32 3.28
CA GLY A 350 16.13 -4.66 1.99
C GLY A 350 15.56 -5.46 0.81
N ASN A 351 15.58 -4.86 -0.39
CA ASN A 351 14.99 -5.40 -1.61
C ASN A 351 16.01 -6.05 -2.57
N GLY A 352 17.23 -6.36 -2.09
CA GLY A 352 18.25 -7.05 -2.86
C GLY A 352 17.79 -8.44 -3.35
N PHE A 353 18.37 -8.92 -4.46
CA PHE A 353 18.03 -10.23 -5.05
C PHE A 353 18.15 -11.38 -4.03
N TYR A 354 19.24 -11.40 -3.26
CA TYR A 354 19.47 -12.41 -2.22
C TYR A 354 18.39 -12.36 -1.13
N GLN A 355 17.99 -11.17 -0.70
CA GLN A 355 16.97 -10.98 0.32
C GLN A 355 15.57 -11.41 -0.16
N ARG A 356 15.25 -11.15 -1.43
CA ARG A 356 14.00 -11.62 -2.04
C ARG A 356 13.95 -13.15 -2.10
N PHE A 357 15.09 -13.80 -2.40
CA PHE A 357 15.17 -15.25 -2.41
C PHE A 357 14.97 -15.86 -1.01
N ILE A 358 15.62 -15.30 0.02
CA ILE A 358 15.43 -15.77 1.41
C ILE A 358 13.98 -15.55 1.85
N ARG A 359 13.37 -14.38 1.52
CA ARG A 359 11.97 -14.11 1.84
C ARG A 359 11.02 -15.11 1.16
N MET A 360 11.27 -15.45 -0.10
CA MET A 360 10.52 -16.48 -0.81
C MET A 360 10.65 -17.85 -0.12
N ALA A 361 11.86 -18.24 0.28
CA ALA A 361 12.09 -19.50 0.98
C ALA A 361 11.39 -19.54 2.36
N PHE A 362 11.44 -18.43 3.12
CA PHE A 362 10.74 -18.29 4.40
C PHE A 362 9.22 -18.39 4.24
N ASN A 363 8.63 -17.66 3.30
CA ASN A 363 7.20 -17.72 3.02
C ASN A 363 6.76 -19.12 2.58
N THR A 364 7.57 -19.80 1.74
CA THR A 364 7.30 -21.17 1.33
C THR A 364 7.32 -22.12 2.53
N LYS A 365 8.33 -22.01 3.40
CA LYS A 365 8.41 -22.79 4.64
C LYS A 365 7.19 -22.56 5.52
N THR A 366 6.81 -21.32 5.77
CA THR A 366 5.65 -20.95 6.60
C THR A 366 4.35 -21.48 6.02
N THR A 367 4.14 -21.32 4.71
CA THR A 367 2.95 -21.85 4.02
C THR A 367 2.87 -23.37 4.10
N LEU A 368 3.99 -24.06 3.86
CA LEU A 368 4.04 -25.53 4.00
C LEU A 368 3.74 -25.95 5.43
N THR A 369 4.32 -25.30 6.42
CA THR A 369 4.04 -25.59 7.83
C THR A 369 2.55 -25.48 8.15
N ILE A 370 1.90 -24.41 7.68
CA ILE A 370 0.45 -24.21 7.86
C ILE A 370 -0.36 -25.31 7.16
N ILE A 371 0.02 -25.70 5.94
CA ILE A 371 -0.67 -26.79 5.21
C ILE A 371 -0.54 -28.12 5.97
N PHE A 372 0.66 -28.46 6.42
CA PHE A 372 0.88 -29.71 7.14
C PHE A 372 0.22 -29.76 8.52
N THR A 373 0.08 -28.61 9.19
CA THR A 373 -0.58 -28.53 10.52
C THR A 373 -2.10 -28.46 10.43
N LYS A 374 -2.65 -27.65 9.48
CA LYS A 374 -4.10 -27.44 9.37
C LYS A 374 -4.81 -28.39 8.41
N ALA A 375 -4.10 -28.93 7.41
CA ALA A 375 -4.64 -29.81 6.38
C ALA A 375 -3.64 -30.94 6.03
N PRO A 376 -3.33 -31.87 6.95
CA PRO A 376 -2.27 -32.84 6.77
C PRO A 376 -2.47 -33.75 5.54
N LEU A 377 -3.70 -34.13 5.22
CA LEU A 377 -4.01 -34.93 4.02
C LEU A 377 -3.64 -34.20 2.73
N LEU A 378 -3.90 -32.88 2.66
CA LEU A 378 -3.50 -32.03 1.53
C LEU A 378 -1.97 -31.96 1.45
N GLY A 379 -1.29 -31.78 2.58
CA GLY A 379 0.18 -31.76 2.63
C GLY A 379 0.79 -33.06 2.08
N ILE A 380 0.28 -34.23 2.50
CA ILE A 380 0.71 -35.57 2.00
C ILE A 380 0.44 -35.65 0.50
N PHE A 381 -0.74 -35.29 0.02
CA PHE A 381 -1.08 -35.29 -1.41
C PHE A 381 -0.10 -34.43 -2.23
N LEU A 382 0.24 -33.22 -1.78
CA LEU A 382 1.21 -32.35 -2.44
C LEU A 382 2.60 -33.01 -2.52
N VAL A 383 3.07 -33.67 -1.45
CA VAL A 383 4.36 -34.42 -1.49
C VAL A 383 4.35 -35.48 -2.58
N PHE A 384 3.28 -36.26 -2.70
CA PHE A 384 3.17 -37.26 -3.76
C PHE A 384 3.15 -36.64 -5.17
N VAL A 385 2.41 -35.54 -5.38
CA VAL A 385 2.34 -34.84 -6.67
C VAL A 385 3.71 -34.28 -7.05
N PHE A 386 4.35 -33.52 -6.16
CA PHE A 386 5.68 -32.96 -6.44
C PHE A 386 6.76 -34.05 -6.58
N GLY A 387 6.69 -35.12 -5.79
CA GLY A 387 7.58 -36.25 -5.93
C GLY A 387 7.44 -36.96 -7.28
N PHE A 388 6.21 -37.13 -7.74
CA PHE A 388 5.93 -37.74 -9.06
C PHE A 388 6.42 -36.81 -10.20
N VAL A 389 6.09 -35.53 -10.16
CA VAL A 389 6.56 -34.56 -11.18
C VAL A 389 8.09 -34.47 -11.17
N GLY A 390 8.72 -34.40 -10.00
CA GLY A 390 10.18 -34.34 -9.88
C GLY A 390 10.83 -35.60 -10.43
N SER A 391 10.29 -36.80 -10.14
CA SER A 391 10.84 -38.07 -10.64
C SER A 391 10.69 -38.23 -12.15
N THR A 392 9.55 -37.77 -12.72
CA THR A 392 9.36 -37.77 -14.18
C THR A 392 10.30 -36.79 -14.88
N PHE A 393 10.50 -35.58 -14.30
CA PHE A 393 11.46 -34.61 -14.82
C PHE A 393 12.90 -35.12 -14.78
N CYS A 394 13.33 -35.72 -13.67
CA CYS A 394 14.66 -36.37 -13.55
C CYS A 394 14.83 -37.49 -14.55
N TYR A 395 13.79 -38.33 -14.75
CA TYR A 395 13.81 -39.42 -15.72
C TYR A 395 13.96 -38.88 -17.16
N VAL A 396 13.22 -37.83 -17.52
CA VAL A 396 13.35 -37.20 -18.85
C VAL A 396 14.74 -36.61 -19.06
N LEU A 397 15.28 -35.87 -18.07
CA LEU A 397 16.65 -35.35 -18.13
C LEU A 397 17.68 -36.48 -18.29
N TYR A 398 17.57 -37.54 -17.48
CA TYR A 398 18.45 -38.70 -17.59
C TYR A 398 18.40 -39.31 -18.98
N LYS A 399 17.19 -39.54 -19.51
CA LYS A 399 17.01 -40.10 -20.85
C LYS A 399 17.60 -39.21 -21.95
N THR A 400 17.39 -37.90 -21.85
CA THR A 400 17.93 -36.90 -22.79
C THR A 400 19.47 -36.87 -22.74
N CYS A 401 20.05 -36.84 -21.54
CA CYS A 401 21.51 -36.91 -21.37
C CYS A 401 22.09 -38.24 -21.90
N HIS A 402 21.38 -39.36 -21.71
CA HIS A 402 21.82 -40.63 -22.22
C HIS A 402 21.80 -40.69 -23.76
N ILE A 403 20.76 -40.12 -24.40
CA ILE A 403 20.65 -40.07 -25.88
C ILE A 403 21.78 -39.20 -26.44
N VAL A 404 22.03 -38.02 -25.83
CA VAL A 404 23.11 -37.10 -26.27
C VAL A 404 24.47 -37.81 -26.12
N ARG A 405 24.69 -38.55 -25.04
CA ARG A 405 25.95 -39.26 -24.78
C ARG A 405 26.14 -40.48 -25.72
N SER A 406 25.05 -41.15 -26.13
CA SER A 406 25.13 -42.23 -27.12
C SER A 406 25.38 -41.71 -28.52
N GLY A 407 24.69 -40.58 -28.92
CA GLY A 407 24.96 -39.94 -30.23
C GLY A 407 26.37 -39.41 -30.40
N MET A 408 27.05 -38.98 -29.32
CA MET A 408 28.46 -38.60 -29.36
C MET A 408 29.44 -39.81 -29.46
N LYS A 409 29.01 -41.05 -29.27
CA LYS A 409 29.85 -42.23 -29.42
C LYS A 409 29.84 -42.79 -30.84
N ASP A 410 28.88 -42.45 -31.66
CA ASP A 410 28.72 -42.94 -33.03
C ASP A 410 29.43 -42.06 -34.10
N GLU A 411 30.09 -40.95 -33.69
CA GLU A 411 31.02 -40.25 -34.54
C GLU A 411 32.42 -40.81 -34.38
N GLU A 412 32.75 -41.94 -35.07
CA GLU A 412 34.10 -42.37 -35.30
C GLU A 412 34.86 -41.31 -36.16
N PRO A 413 36.15 -41.02 -35.84
CA PRO A 413 36.92 -40.12 -36.66
C PRO A 413 37.22 -40.76 -38.01
N ILE A 414 36.74 -40.18 -39.07
CA ILE A 414 37.11 -40.55 -40.45
C ILE A 414 38.63 -40.35 -40.56
N THR A 415 39.35 -41.47 -40.51
CA THR A 415 40.78 -41.49 -40.86
C THR A 415 40.91 -41.25 -42.36
N GLY A 416 41.13 -40.00 -42.74
CA GLY A 416 41.50 -39.66 -44.10
C GLY A 416 42.88 -40.21 -44.45
N GLU A 417 42.93 -41.08 -45.46
CA GLU A 417 44.15 -41.51 -46.13
C GLU A 417 44.88 -40.31 -46.71
N ARG A 418 46.16 -40.31 -46.45
CA ARG A 418 47.16 -39.30 -46.88
C ARG A 418 47.62 -39.68 -48.30
N GLU A 419 47.16 -39.03 -49.35
CA GLU A 419 47.81 -39.04 -50.65
C GLU A 419 48.80 -37.86 -50.75
N GLU A 420 50.05 -38.19 -51.14
CA GLU A 420 51.18 -37.28 -51.33
C GLU A 420 51.00 -36.42 -52.61
N PRO A 421 51.56 -35.22 -52.64
CA PRO A 421 51.39 -34.28 -53.74
C PRO A 421 52.40 -34.41 -54.83
N ASN A 422 51.96 -34.38 -56.07
CA ASN A 422 52.86 -34.21 -57.27
C ASN A 422 52.95 -32.70 -57.57
N GLN A 423 54.21 -32.27 -57.75
CA GLN A 423 54.65 -30.91 -58.09
C GLN A 423 54.26 -30.54 -59.52
N VAL A 424 53.83 -29.28 -59.79
CA VAL A 424 54.23 -28.50 -60.96
C VAL A 424 54.12 -26.98 -60.66
N LYS A 425 55.20 -26.34 -60.94
CA LYS A 425 55.66 -24.92 -60.97
C LYS A 425 54.64 -23.84 -61.31
N GLY A 426 54.87 -22.69 -60.64
CA GLY A 426 54.36 -21.33 -60.74
C GLY A 426 54.45 -20.61 -62.10
N PRO A 427 54.41 -19.28 -62.27
CA PRO A 427 54.69 -18.21 -61.25
C PRO A 427 53.73 -16.98 -61.32
N GLY A 428 53.90 -16.05 -60.40
CA GLY A 428 53.73 -14.62 -60.67
C GLY A 428 52.78 -13.84 -59.76
N ARG A 429 53.34 -13.10 -58.86
CA ARG A 429 53.26 -11.63 -58.67
C ARG A 429 51.81 -11.03 -58.65
N ASP A 430 51.40 -10.19 -57.78
CA ASP A 430 52.00 -9.07 -57.07
C ASP A 430 50.99 -8.56 -55.97
N LYS A 431 51.55 -8.23 -54.81
CA LYS A 431 51.52 -7.00 -54.04
C LYS A 431 50.27 -6.29 -53.62
N LYS A 432 50.33 -6.04 -52.34
CA LYS A 432 50.06 -4.78 -51.60
C LYS A 432 48.55 -4.57 -51.16
N THR A 433 48.28 -4.13 -50.04
CA THR A 433 48.84 -3.47 -48.89
C THR A 433 47.71 -3.14 -47.92
N LYS A 434 47.96 -3.37 -46.67
CA LYS A 434 47.87 -2.43 -45.57
C LYS A 434 46.53 -1.81 -45.12
N LYS A 435 46.31 -2.03 -43.83
CA LYS A 435 46.06 -1.03 -42.75
C LYS A 435 44.58 -0.73 -42.49
N LYS A 436 44.17 -0.72 -41.29
CA LYS A 436 44.42 -0.29 -39.94
C LYS A 436 43.08 0.05 -39.30
N ASN A 437 42.87 -0.43 -38.11
CA ASN A 437 42.03 0.23 -37.09
C ASN A 437 42.49 1.69 -36.90
N PRO A 438 41.79 2.59 -36.31
CA PRO A 438 41.10 2.47 -35.01
C PRO A 438 39.90 3.42 -34.73
N ALA A 439 39.16 3.09 -33.67
CA ALA A 439 38.80 3.92 -32.52
C ALA A 439 38.06 5.27 -32.66
N GLU A 440 37.19 5.44 -31.68
CA GLU A 440 36.80 6.68 -30.98
C GLU A 440 35.73 7.56 -31.65
N LYS A 441 34.70 7.97 -30.94
CA LYS A 441 34.38 8.78 -29.80
C LYS A 441 32.88 9.10 -29.81
N LYS A 442 32.18 8.97 -28.68
CA LYS A 442 31.70 10.00 -27.76
C LYS A 442 30.77 11.10 -28.28
N ALA A 443 29.74 11.29 -27.45
CA ALA A 443 28.93 12.47 -27.11
C ALA A 443 27.76 12.75 -28.08
N ASP A 444 26.53 12.82 -27.61
CA ASP A 444 25.96 13.71 -26.56
C ASP A 444 24.86 13.02 -25.76
#